data_c336567c3d070e7c79f365720d0ed5bf
#
_entry.id   c336567c3d070e7c79f365720d0ed5bf
#
_cell.length_a   1.000
_cell.length_b   1.000
_cell.length_c   1.000
_cell.angle_alpha   90.00
_cell.angle_beta   90.00
_cell.angle_gamma   90.00
#
_symmetry.space_group_name_H-M   'P 1'
#
loop_
_entity.id
_entity.type
_entity.pdbx_description
1 polymer ?
#
loop_
_entity_poly.entity_id
_entity_poly.type
_entity_poly.pdbx_seq_one_letter_code
_entity_poly.pdbx_strand_id
1 'polypeptide(L)'
;MKRVILLLCTLFSSVLSANDTAWAAWREGKAVLIMRHALAPGTGDPAGFKLADCGTQRNLNNQGRQQATAWGARLRQQVAQVATDIELYSSQWCRCLETAELMAIAKVQAMPALNSFFAGRGDSQQQTTALVQRFALATLPAPTVLVTHQVNFTALTGYFPASGEAAILALPLTRPATVLARIMP
;
A
#
# COMPACT_ATOMS: atom_id res chain seq x y z
N MET A 1 -45.37 46.88 11.88
CA MET A 1 -43.96 46.57 12.18
C MET A 1 -43.67 45.19 11.61
N LYS A 2 -42.95 45.08 10.45
CA LYS A 2 -42.59 43.84 9.79
C LYS A 2 -41.22 43.39 10.34
N ARG A 3 -41.18 42.23 11.03
CA ARG A 3 -39.95 41.60 11.51
C ARG A 3 -39.30 40.87 10.34
N VAL A 4 -38.12 41.32 9.89
CA VAL A 4 -37.26 40.61 8.96
C VAL A 4 -36.43 39.62 9.77
N ILE A 5 -36.67 38.32 9.56
CA ILE A 5 -35.83 37.24 10.11
C ILE A 5 -34.70 37.01 9.14
N LEU A 6 -33.49 37.43 9.53
CA LEU A 6 -32.27 37.17 8.78
C LEU A 6 -31.85 35.72 9.06
N LEU A 7 -32.01 34.82 8.07
CA LEU A 7 -31.54 33.45 8.16
C LEU A 7 -30.03 33.43 7.88
N LEU A 8 -29.23 33.27 8.93
CA LEU A 8 -27.77 33.14 8.83
C LEU A 8 -27.45 31.70 8.39
N CYS A 9 -27.26 31.47 7.08
CA CYS A 9 -26.71 30.21 6.57
C CYS A 9 -25.23 30.13 6.91
N THR A 10 -24.87 29.44 7.98
CA THR A 10 -23.48 29.07 8.27
C THR A 10 -23.03 27.98 7.31
N LEU A 11 -22.23 28.34 6.32
CA LEU A 11 -21.52 27.41 5.46
C LEU A 11 -20.45 26.68 6.30
N PHE A 12 -20.74 25.48 6.78
CA PHE A 12 -19.71 24.60 7.32
C PHE A 12 -18.84 24.10 6.17
N SER A 13 -17.74 24.80 5.89
CA SER A 13 -16.67 24.27 5.05
C SER A 13 -15.95 23.19 5.84
N SER A 14 -16.24 21.91 5.55
CA SER A 14 -15.48 20.79 6.10
C SER A 14 -14.04 20.86 5.58
N VAL A 15 -13.08 21.13 6.45
CA VAL A 15 -11.66 21.04 6.14
C VAL A 15 -11.32 19.55 6.05
N LEU A 16 -11.17 19.03 4.82
CA LEU A 16 -10.70 17.67 4.61
C LEU A 16 -9.29 17.52 5.21
N SER A 17 -9.07 16.49 6.01
CA SER A 17 -7.70 16.21 6.52
C SER A 17 -6.79 15.75 5.37
N ALA A 18 -5.46 15.93 5.53
CA ALA A 18 -4.50 15.46 4.53
C ALA A 18 -4.64 13.96 4.23
N ASN A 19 -4.99 13.17 5.25
CA ASN A 19 -5.27 11.75 5.08
C ASN A 19 -6.53 11.49 4.25
N ASP A 20 -7.61 12.26 4.44
CA ASP A 20 -8.85 12.10 3.66
C ASP A 20 -8.63 12.43 2.18
N THR A 21 -7.84 13.46 1.90
CA THR A 21 -7.46 13.84 0.53
C THR A 21 -6.61 12.74 -0.13
N ALA A 22 -5.66 12.14 0.60
CA ALA A 22 -4.84 11.04 0.10
C ALA A 22 -5.68 9.79 -0.19
N TRP A 23 -6.60 9.43 0.71
CA TRP A 23 -7.54 8.33 0.48
C TRP A 23 -8.48 8.59 -0.71
N ALA A 24 -8.94 9.82 -0.90
CA ALA A 24 -9.73 10.19 -2.07
C ALA A 24 -8.92 10.00 -3.36
N ALA A 25 -7.68 10.49 -3.42
CA ALA A 25 -6.80 10.29 -4.56
C ALA A 25 -6.56 8.81 -4.87
N TRP A 26 -6.40 7.95 -3.85
CA TRP A 26 -6.27 6.50 -4.03
C TRP A 26 -7.55 5.87 -4.58
N ARG A 27 -8.73 6.21 -4.05
CA ARG A 27 -10.03 5.71 -4.55
C ARG A 27 -10.28 6.10 -6.01
N GLU A 28 -9.82 7.27 -6.41
CA GLU A 28 -9.96 7.80 -7.78
C GLU A 28 -8.88 7.27 -8.75
N GLY A 29 -8.01 6.36 -8.31
CA GLY A 29 -6.90 5.85 -9.12
C GLY A 29 -5.79 6.88 -9.41
N LYS A 30 -5.77 8.02 -8.73
CA LYS A 30 -4.74 9.08 -8.85
C LYS A 30 -3.54 8.85 -7.92
N ALA A 31 -3.58 7.78 -7.15
CA ALA A 31 -2.52 7.36 -6.24
C ALA A 31 -2.49 5.85 -6.11
N VAL A 32 -1.37 5.28 -5.67
CA VAL A 32 -1.24 3.88 -5.29
C VAL A 32 -0.96 3.77 -3.79
N LEU A 33 -1.47 2.73 -3.15
CA LEU A 33 -1.10 2.39 -1.79
C LEU A 33 0.00 1.33 -1.83
N ILE A 34 1.19 1.68 -1.36
CA ILE A 34 2.28 0.72 -1.15
C ILE A 34 2.40 0.39 0.33
N MET A 35 2.63 -0.88 0.67
CA MET A 35 2.86 -1.27 2.05
C MET A 35 4.00 -2.26 2.20
N ARG A 36 4.73 -2.14 3.30
CA ARG A 36 5.61 -3.20 3.76
C ARG A 36 4.75 -4.34 4.28
N HIS A 37 5.09 -5.59 3.94
CA HIS A 37 4.43 -6.77 4.50
C HIS A 37 4.23 -6.67 6.02
N ALA A 38 3.20 -7.29 6.52
CA ALA A 38 2.87 -7.35 7.94
C ALA A 38 3.99 -8.00 8.77
N LEU A 39 3.88 -7.98 10.09
CA LEU A 39 4.96 -8.37 10.98
C LEU A 39 5.39 -9.84 10.77
N ALA A 40 6.62 -9.98 10.26
CA ALA A 40 7.39 -11.21 10.20
C ALA A 40 8.65 -11.01 11.06
N PRO A 41 8.78 -11.64 12.23
CA PRO A 41 9.90 -11.43 13.15
C PRO A 41 11.25 -11.78 12.55
N GLY A 42 12.31 -11.07 12.97
CA GLY A 42 13.68 -11.29 12.52
C GLY A 42 14.06 -10.45 11.30
N THR A 43 15.26 -10.68 10.77
CA THR A 43 15.84 -9.95 9.64
C THR A 43 16.35 -10.92 8.58
N GLY A 44 16.07 -10.61 7.31
CA GLY A 44 16.46 -11.45 6.17
C GLY A 44 15.66 -12.76 6.11
N ASP A 45 16.12 -13.67 5.28
CA ASP A 45 15.63 -15.04 5.14
C ASP A 45 16.78 -16.03 5.42
N PRO A 46 16.50 -17.28 5.83
CA PRO A 46 17.52 -18.29 6.06
C PRO A 46 18.43 -18.51 4.85
N ALA A 47 19.63 -19.06 5.09
CA ALA A 47 20.60 -19.35 4.03
C ALA A 47 20.06 -20.30 2.95
N GLY A 48 19.21 -21.24 3.32
CA GLY A 48 18.55 -22.19 2.42
C GLY A 48 17.30 -21.66 1.71
N PHE A 49 17.07 -20.33 1.70
CA PHE A 49 15.91 -19.71 1.09
C PHE A 49 15.61 -20.21 -0.33
N LYS A 50 14.34 -20.57 -0.55
CA LYS A 50 13.77 -20.87 -1.87
C LYS A 50 12.45 -20.11 -2.02
N LEU A 51 12.29 -19.39 -3.13
CA LEU A 51 11.10 -18.57 -3.37
C LEU A 51 9.79 -19.37 -3.38
N ALA A 52 9.84 -20.58 -3.93
CA ALA A 52 8.67 -21.46 -4.04
C ALA A 52 8.38 -22.29 -2.78
N ASP A 53 9.19 -22.16 -1.72
CA ASP A 53 9.06 -22.98 -0.50
C ASP A 53 9.00 -22.08 0.74
N CYS A 54 7.78 -21.86 1.25
CA CYS A 54 7.53 -21.03 2.42
C CYS A 54 8.19 -21.56 3.70
N GLY A 55 8.45 -22.85 3.79
CA GLY A 55 9.16 -23.46 4.93
C GLY A 55 10.61 -23.00 5.05
N THR A 56 11.20 -22.48 3.95
CA THR A 56 12.57 -21.95 3.91
C THR A 56 12.62 -20.43 4.07
N GLN A 57 11.49 -19.78 4.32
CA GLN A 57 11.37 -18.32 4.40
C GLN A 57 11.06 -17.85 5.81
N ARG A 58 11.35 -16.58 6.06
CA ARG A 58 10.85 -15.86 7.23
C ARG A 58 9.39 -15.47 6.97
N ASN A 59 8.46 -15.97 7.78
CA ASN A 59 7.02 -15.83 7.60
C ASN A 59 6.37 -14.93 8.66
N LEU A 60 5.08 -14.59 8.46
CA LEU A 60 4.30 -13.83 9.42
C LEU A 60 4.16 -14.62 10.74
N ASN A 61 4.13 -13.88 11.85
CA ASN A 61 3.62 -14.39 13.11
C ASN A 61 2.11 -14.08 13.26
N ASN A 62 1.51 -14.50 14.37
CA ASN A 62 0.09 -14.27 14.61
C ASN A 62 -0.29 -12.78 14.65
N GLN A 63 0.58 -11.93 15.20
CA GLN A 63 0.37 -10.48 15.19
C GLN A 63 0.40 -9.92 13.76
N GLY A 64 1.30 -10.39 12.92
CA GLY A 64 1.35 -10.01 11.50
C GLY A 64 0.08 -10.44 10.74
N ARG A 65 -0.45 -11.64 11.01
CA ARG A 65 -1.72 -12.09 10.43
C ARG A 65 -2.89 -11.20 10.84
N GLN A 66 -2.95 -10.81 12.12
CA GLN A 66 -3.95 -9.86 12.61
C GLN A 66 -3.82 -8.48 11.95
N GLN A 67 -2.58 -7.97 11.79
CA GLN A 67 -2.34 -6.72 11.06
C GLN A 67 -2.86 -6.80 9.61
N ALA A 68 -2.57 -7.89 8.89
CA ALA A 68 -3.02 -8.08 7.52
C ALA A 68 -4.56 -8.11 7.41
N THR A 69 -5.23 -8.83 8.31
CA THR A 69 -6.70 -8.87 8.37
C THR A 69 -7.29 -7.49 8.69
N ALA A 70 -6.70 -6.74 9.62
CA ALA A 70 -7.13 -5.38 9.96
C ALA A 70 -6.98 -4.42 8.76
N TRP A 71 -5.89 -4.55 7.98
CA TRP A 71 -5.72 -3.82 6.73
C TRP A 71 -6.84 -4.10 5.74
N GLY A 72 -7.23 -5.37 5.59
CA GLY A 72 -8.35 -5.76 4.72
C GLY A 72 -9.66 -5.08 5.13
N ALA A 73 -9.98 -5.07 6.42
CA ALA A 73 -11.17 -4.37 6.94
C ALA A 73 -11.12 -2.87 6.64
N ARG A 74 -9.98 -2.22 6.87
CA ARG A 74 -9.76 -0.80 6.59
C ARG A 74 -9.93 -0.48 5.11
N LEU A 75 -9.33 -1.26 4.21
CA LEU A 75 -9.42 -1.03 2.77
C LEU A 75 -10.84 -1.22 2.25
N ARG A 76 -11.58 -2.25 2.72
CA ARG A 76 -13.01 -2.41 2.39
C ARG A 76 -13.83 -1.20 2.84
N GLN A 77 -13.57 -0.66 4.02
CA GLN A 77 -14.24 0.56 4.50
C GLN A 77 -13.96 1.76 3.59
N GLN A 78 -12.73 1.89 3.08
CA GLN A 78 -12.37 2.98 2.17
C GLN A 78 -13.11 2.92 0.83
N VAL A 79 -13.43 1.73 0.33
CA VAL A 79 -14.14 1.56 -0.96
C VAL A 79 -15.64 1.29 -0.82
N ALA A 80 -16.17 1.20 0.38
CA ALA A 80 -17.58 0.84 0.63
C ALA A 80 -18.60 1.78 -0.05
N GLN A 81 -18.20 2.99 -0.39
CA GLN A 81 -19.04 4.00 -1.04
C GLN A 81 -18.78 4.17 -2.55
N VAL A 82 -17.82 3.41 -3.09
CA VAL A 82 -17.46 3.46 -4.51
C VAL A 82 -17.59 2.05 -5.09
N ALA A 83 -18.38 1.90 -6.14
CA ALA A 83 -18.58 0.62 -6.82
C ALA A 83 -17.36 0.33 -7.72
N THR A 84 -16.21 0.01 -7.11
CA THR A 84 -15.00 -0.29 -7.85
C THR A 84 -14.25 -1.46 -7.22
N ASP A 85 -13.69 -2.30 -8.06
CA ASP A 85 -12.79 -3.37 -7.64
C ASP A 85 -11.42 -2.80 -7.27
N ILE A 86 -10.73 -3.46 -6.34
CA ILE A 86 -9.35 -3.12 -5.98
C ILE A 86 -8.41 -4.02 -6.77
N GLU A 87 -7.33 -3.46 -7.32
CA GLU A 87 -6.21 -4.22 -7.82
C GLU A 87 -5.18 -4.47 -6.72
N LEU A 88 -4.81 -5.74 -6.52
CA LEU A 88 -3.91 -6.17 -5.45
C LEU A 88 -2.71 -6.90 -6.03
N TYR A 89 -1.54 -6.26 -5.92
CA TYR A 89 -0.26 -6.83 -6.34
C TYR A 89 0.62 -7.14 -5.13
N SER A 90 1.37 -8.23 -5.21
CA SER A 90 2.28 -8.66 -4.15
C SER A 90 3.62 -9.13 -4.70
N SER A 91 4.67 -8.91 -3.91
CA SER A 91 5.90 -9.67 -4.01
C SER A 91 5.61 -11.17 -3.90
N GLN A 92 6.42 -11.99 -4.56
CA GLN A 92 6.31 -13.46 -4.54
C GLN A 92 6.81 -14.10 -3.24
N TRP A 93 7.35 -13.34 -2.28
CA TRP A 93 7.72 -13.84 -0.94
C TRP A 93 6.49 -14.24 -0.14
N CYS A 94 6.54 -15.37 0.55
CA CYS A 94 5.39 -15.91 1.28
C CYS A 94 4.81 -14.92 2.29
N ARG A 95 5.61 -14.16 3.02
CA ARG A 95 5.12 -13.12 3.94
C ARG A 95 4.35 -11.98 3.25
N CYS A 96 4.68 -11.67 2.00
CA CYS A 96 3.94 -10.68 1.22
C CYS A 96 2.65 -11.26 0.65
N LEU A 97 2.71 -12.47 0.09
CA LEU A 97 1.54 -13.20 -0.40
C LEU A 97 0.54 -13.42 0.73
N GLU A 98 0.98 -13.95 1.89
CA GLU A 98 0.13 -14.16 3.06
C GLU A 98 -0.47 -12.84 3.58
N THR A 99 0.30 -11.73 3.58
CA THR A 99 -0.23 -10.40 3.91
C THR A 99 -1.35 -10.00 2.96
N ALA A 100 -1.15 -10.13 1.65
CA ALA A 100 -2.13 -9.76 0.64
C ALA A 100 -3.37 -10.67 0.68
N GLU A 101 -3.21 -11.98 0.83
CA GLU A 101 -4.29 -12.96 0.91
C GLU A 101 -5.19 -12.73 2.12
N LEU A 102 -4.60 -12.46 3.30
CA LEU A 102 -5.33 -12.20 4.54
C LEU A 102 -6.12 -10.88 4.54
N MET A 103 -5.79 -9.92 3.67
CA MET A 103 -6.62 -8.74 3.45
C MET A 103 -7.99 -9.10 2.86
N ALA A 104 -8.11 -10.15 2.08
CA ALA A 104 -9.36 -10.63 1.45
C ALA A 104 -10.13 -9.51 0.73
N ILE A 105 -9.44 -8.69 -0.08
CA ILE A 105 -10.02 -7.53 -0.80
C ILE A 105 -10.10 -7.74 -2.30
N ALA A 106 -9.22 -8.57 -2.86
CA ALA A 106 -9.13 -8.89 -4.28
C ALA A 106 -8.28 -10.14 -4.50
N LYS A 107 -8.28 -10.67 -5.72
CA LYS A 107 -7.35 -11.72 -6.13
C LYS A 107 -5.92 -11.17 -6.15
N VAL A 108 -5.01 -11.85 -5.44
CA VAL A 108 -3.59 -11.47 -5.40
C VAL A 108 -2.92 -11.75 -6.74
N GLN A 109 -2.24 -10.75 -7.28
CA GLN A 109 -1.43 -10.85 -8.49
C GLN A 109 0.05 -10.72 -8.12
N ALA A 110 0.85 -11.74 -8.46
CA ALA A 110 2.27 -11.71 -8.21
C ALA A 110 2.96 -10.69 -9.15
N MET A 111 3.81 -9.82 -8.58
CA MET A 111 4.56 -8.82 -9.34
C MET A 111 6.05 -8.89 -8.95
N PRO A 112 6.92 -9.48 -9.81
CA PRO A 112 8.35 -9.64 -9.49
C PRO A 112 9.09 -8.34 -9.16
N ALA A 113 8.66 -7.19 -9.71
CA ALA A 113 9.24 -5.89 -9.38
C ALA A 113 9.08 -5.50 -7.89
N LEU A 114 8.12 -6.12 -7.17
CA LEU A 114 7.92 -5.95 -5.73
C LEU A 114 8.77 -6.90 -4.88
N ASN A 115 9.51 -7.83 -5.48
CA ASN A 115 10.36 -8.80 -4.79
C ASN A 115 11.49 -8.11 -4.02
N SER A 116 11.91 -8.71 -2.91
CA SER A 116 12.99 -8.17 -2.09
C SER A 116 14.34 -8.25 -2.82
N PHE A 117 15.07 -7.16 -2.84
CA PHE A 117 16.47 -7.15 -3.21
C PHE A 117 17.43 -7.09 -2.00
N PHE A 118 16.90 -7.31 -0.79
CA PHE A 118 17.71 -7.39 0.43
C PHE A 118 18.75 -8.51 0.33
N ALA A 119 19.95 -8.23 0.83
CA ALA A 119 21.10 -9.17 0.80
C ALA A 119 21.45 -9.68 -0.62
N GLY A 120 21.31 -8.83 -1.64
CA GLY A 120 21.70 -9.16 -3.02
C GLY A 120 20.77 -10.14 -3.75
N ARG A 121 19.53 -10.34 -3.26
CA ARG A 121 18.55 -11.27 -3.87
C ARG A 121 17.83 -10.72 -5.11
N GLY A 122 18.13 -9.49 -5.52
CA GLY A 122 17.55 -8.83 -6.69
C GLY A 122 18.32 -7.56 -7.05
N ASP A 123 17.85 -6.85 -8.07
CA ASP A 123 18.42 -5.60 -8.56
C ASP A 123 17.53 -4.42 -8.17
N SER A 124 17.99 -3.60 -7.23
CA SER A 124 17.27 -2.42 -6.74
C SER A 124 16.94 -1.41 -7.84
N GLN A 125 17.89 -1.16 -8.75
CA GLN A 125 17.72 -0.18 -9.82
C GLN A 125 16.70 -0.68 -10.84
N GLN A 126 16.85 -1.91 -11.31
CA GLN A 126 15.97 -2.53 -12.29
C GLN A 126 14.52 -2.62 -11.75
N GLN A 127 14.34 -3.14 -10.52
CA GLN A 127 13.02 -3.33 -9.92
C GLN A 127 12.32 -2.01 -9.64
N THR A 128 13.04 -1.00 -9.12
CA THR A 128 12.47 0.32 -8.87
C THR A 128 12.08 1.02 -10.18
N THR A 129 12.93 0.92 -11.22
CA THR A 129 12.62 1.47 -12.55
C THR A 129 11.38 0.79 -13.14
N ALA A 130 11.25 -0.54 -13.02
CA ALA A 130 10.09 -1.28 -13.50
C ALA A 130 8.79 -0.84 -12.80
N LEU A 131 8.83 -0.55 -11.49
CA LEU A 131 7.68 -0.02 -10.76
C LEU A 131 7.30 1.39 -11.24
N VAL A 132 8.28 2.28 -11.40
CA VAL A 132 8.04 3.64 -11.91
C VAL A 132 7.43 3.60 -13.30
N GLN A 133 7.94 2.75 -14.19
CA GLN A 133 7.40 2.58 -15.55
C GLN A 133 5.99 1.97 -15.55
N ARG A 134 5.74 0.97 -14.70
CA ARG A 134 4.41 0.30 -14.58
C ARG A 134 3.32 1.28 -14.12
N PHE A 135 3.67 2.24 -13.27
CA PHE A 135 2.77 3.23 -12.70
C PHE A 135 3.05 4.66 -13.19
N ALA A 136 3.45 4.79 -14.48
CA ALA A 136 3.77 6.08 -15.12
C ALA A 136 2.52 6.88 -15.55
N LEU A 137 1.32 6.30 -15.51
CA LEU A 137 0.08 6.99 -15.84
C LEU A 137 -0.37 7.86 -14.66
N ALA A 138 -0.98 9.00 -14.95
CA ALA A 138 -1.53 9.90 -13.93
C ALA A 138 -2.79 9.34 -13.23
N THR A 139 -3.45 8.37 -13.86
CA THR A 139 -4.66 7.73 -13.31
C THR A 139 -4.70 6.25 -13.72
N LEU A 140 -5.06 5.38 -12.77
CA LEU A 140 -5.31 3.96 -12.96
C LEU A 140 -6.82 3.68 -13.02
N PRO A 141 -7.23 2.57 -13.63
CA PRO A 141 -8.65 2.21 -13.76
C PRO A 141 -9.28 1.82 -12.40
N ALA A 142 -8.49 1.46 -11.41
CA ALA A 142 -8.95 1.01 -10.10
C ALA A 142 -7.97 1.41 -8.98
N PRO A 143 -8.46 1.56 -7.73
CA PRO A 143 -7.61 1.68 -6.55
C PRO A 143 -6.64 0.51 -6.48
N THR A 144 -5.36 0.78 -6.33
CA THR A 144 -4.30 -0.22 -6.43
C THR A 144 -3.52 -0.32 -5.13
N VAL A 145 -3.28 -1.56 -4.68
CA VAL A 145 -2.50 -1.91 -3.48
C VAL A 145 -1.28 -2.73 -3.88
N LEU A 146 -0.10 -2.35 -3.37
CA LEU A 146 1.20 -2.97 -3.62
C LEU A 146 1.79 -3.47 -2.30
N VAL A 147 1.89 -4.80 -2.12
CA VAL A 147 2.51 -5.41 -0.94
C VAL A 147 3.95 -5.78 -1.24
N THR A 148 4.89 -5.20 -0.51
CA THR A 148 6.32 -5.33 -0.78
C THR A 148 7.17 -5.39 0.50
N HIS A 149 8.46 -5.13 0.38
CA HIS A 149 9.45 -5.20 1.43
C HIS A 149 9.96 -3.82 1.84
N GLN A 150 10.60 -3.76 3.01
CA GLN A 150 11.23 -2.53 3.50
C GLN A 150 12.17 -1.90 2.47
N VAL A 151 13.02 -2.70 1.82
CA VAL A 151 14.02 -2.19 0.87
C VAL A 151 13.41 -1.55 -0.37
N ASN A 152 12.35 -2.15 -0.94
CA ASN A 152 11.61 -1.61 -2.08
C ASN A 152 10.88 -0.31 -1.70
N PHE A 153 10.23 -0.32 -0.53
CA PHE A 153 9.54 0.84 0.00
C PHE A 153 10.51 2.01 0.20
N THR A 154 11.67 1.76 0.85
CA THR A 154 12.70 2.77 1.06
C THR A 154 13.31 3.27 -0.26
N ALA A 155 13.54 2.40 -1.23
CA ALA A 155 14.07 2.80 -2.54
C ALA A 155 13.14 3.74 -3.32
N LEU A 156 11.83 3.64 -3.10
CA LEU A 156 10.82 4.53 -3.70
C LEU A 156 10.63 5.82 -2.91
N THR A 157 10.58 5.74 -1.57
CA THR A 157 10.10 6.85 -0.72
C THR A 157 11.20 7.59 0.03
N GLY A 158 12.39 6.98 0.14
CA GLY A 158 13.50 7.53 0.90
C GLY A 158 13.44 7.28 2.42
N TYR A 159 12.35 6.70 2.97
CA TYR A 159 12.28 6.43 4.39
C TYR A 159 12.05 4.95 4.72
N PHE A 160 12.36 4.55 5.96
CA PHE A 160 12.25 3.17 6.45
C PHE A 160 10.87 2.94 7.09
N PRO A 161 9.99 2.09 6.49
CA PRO A 161 8.67 1.83 7.05
C PRO A 161 8.71 0.81 8.18
N ALA A 162 7.80 0.92 9.15
CA ALA A 162 7.50 -0.15 10.10
C ALA A 162 6.87 -1.37 9.40
N SER A 163 6.82 -2.55 10.07
CA SER A 163 6.09 -3.70 9.54
C SER A 163 4.60 -3.39 9.45
N GLY A 164 3.99 -3.64 8.30
CA GLY A 164 2.59 -3.32 8.04
C GLY A 164 2.31 -1.83 7.78
N GLU A 165 3.32 -0.95 7.83
CA GLU A 165 3.14 0.45 7.46
C GLU A 165 2.92 0.59 5.96
N ALA A 166 2.00 1.47 5.58
CA ALA A 166 1.72 1.83 4.20
C ALA A 166 1.97 3.32 3.94
N ALA A 167 2.12 3.65 2.67
CA ALA A 167 2.06 5.02 2.16
C ALA A 167 1.14 5.10 0.95
N ILE A 168 0.45 6.21 0.82
CA ILE A 168 -0.28 6.58 -0.40
C ILE A 168 0.66 7.47 -1.22
N LEU A 169 1.00 7.01 -2.41
CA LEU A 169 1.95 7.67 -3.32
C LEU A 169 1.20 8.25 -4.51
N ALA A 170 1.46 9.51 -4.82
CA ALA A 170 0.88 10.18 -5.99
C ALA A 170 1.28 9.51 -7.31
N LEU A 171 0.40 9.55 -8.29
CA LEU A 171 0.68 9.19 -9.68
C LEU A 171 0.83 10.47 -10.56
N PRO A 172 1.66 10.41 -11.60
CA PRO A 172 2.55 9.31 -12.00
C PRO A 172 3.59 8.99 -10.93
N LEU A 173 3.95 7.70 -10.78
CA LEU A 173 4.96 7.32 -9.80
C LEU A 173 6.34 7.87 -10.21
N THR A 174 7.02 8.52 -9.28
CA THR A 174 8.35 9.11 -9.46
C THR A 174 9.38 8.46 -8.53
N ARG A 175 10.65 8.83 -8.68
CA ARG A 175 11.73 8.46 -7.75
C ARG A 175 12.58 9.70 -7.42
N PRO A 176 12.54 10.21 -6.16
CA PRO A 176 11.69 9.71 -5.06
C PRO A 176 10.20 9.91 -5.36
N ALA A 177 9.38 9.03 -4.76
CA ALA A 177 7.93 9.12 -4.89
C ALA A 177 7.36 10.25 -4.02
N THR A 178 6.33 10.94 -4.54
CA THR A 178 5.58 11.92 -3.75
C THR A 178 4.65 11.20 -2.77
N VAL A 179 4.95 11.27 -1.49
CA VAL A 179 4.15 10.66 -0.41
C VAL A 179 3.02 11.61 -0.02
N LEU A 180 1.77 11.21 -0.26
CA LEU A 180 0.57 11.98 0.12
C LEU A 180 0.19 11.74 1.58
N ALA A 181 0.33 10.50 2.06
CA ALA A 181 0.08 10.13 3.45
C ALA A 181 0.91 8.90 3.85
N ARG A 182 1.26 8.84 5.14
CA ARG A 182 1.80 7.64 5.80
C ARG A 182 0.70 7.07 6.68
N ILE A 183 0.46 5.77 6.56
CA ILE A 183 -0.64 5.09 7.23
C ILE A 183 -0.05 3.98 8.11
N MET A 184 -0.18 4.12 9.42
CA MET A 184 0.26 3.11 10.38
C MET A 184 -0.69 1.93 10.40
N PRO A 185 -0.18 0.71 10.75
CA PRO A 185 -0.99 -0.49 10.85
C PRO A 185 -2.10 -0.37 11.88
#